data_47bd893ed45a32a53955da7d856f46b2
#
_entry.id   47bd893ed45a32a53955da7d856f46b2
#
_cell.length_a   1.000
_cell.length_b   1.000
_cell.length_c   1.000
_cell.angle_alpha   90.00
_cell.angle_beta   90.00
_cell.angle_gamma   90.00
#
_symmetry.space_group_name_H-M   'P 1'
#
loop_
_entity.id
_entity.type
_entity.pdbx_description
1 polymer ?
#
loop_
_entity_poly.entity_id
_entity_poly.type
_entity_poly.pdbx_seq_one_letter_code
_entity_poly.pdbx_strand_id
1 'polypeptide(L)'
;MIVKKILGDVPLTRDLIFLIVIGGLYSLSVALSNTFVNIYLWKQSGSFFDIGFYNLIVVIFQPITFILAGKMAKKLDRVIVLRFGIIFLTVFYLVVLLVRESAVEHLFLLGAILGIGYGFYWLAFNVLTFEITEPENRDFFNGFLGIMSSVGGMIGPFLAGYIITHMTGYKGYTVIFSVSMIFFALAVVLSFFIKRRPAHGRFHFRRIIKERKLNDHWRRITWAHVCQGWREGTFFFVVSVFIFLSTGSELSLGSYGLINSGVGFVAYFIASRFIKKKDRNRFILIGGCGLFASVFLLIF
;
A
#
# COMPACT_ATOMS: atom_id res chain seq x y z
N MET A 1 -1.69 8.00 -31.45
CA MET A 1 -1.72 6.66 -32.07
C MET A 1 -1.17 5.58 -31.13
N ILE A 2 -0.04 5.77 -30.47
CA ILE A 2 0.56 4.83 -29.49
C ILE A 2 -0.36 4.60 -28.28
N VAL A 3 -0.93 5.68 -27.71
CA VAL A 3 -1.85 5.62 -26.56
C VAL A 3 -3.10 4.76 -26.88
N LYS A 4 -3.70 4.89 -28.05
CA LYS A 4 -4.84 4.06 -28.47
C LYS A 4 -4.48 2.58 -28.65
N LYS A 5 -3.23 2.28 -29.02
CA LYS A 5 -2.74 0.91 -29.21
C LYS A 5 -2.47 0.21 -27.87
N ILE A 6 -2.18 0.97 -26.82
CA ILE A 6 -1.93 0.48 -25.44
C ILE A 6 -3.23 0.43 -24.65
N LEU A 7 -4.11 1.42 -24.83
CA LEU A 7 -5.34 1.60 -24.06
C LEU A 7 -6.55 0.87 -24.64
N GLY A 8 -6.48 0.39 -25.90
CA GLY A 8 -7.68 -0.11 -26.60
C GLY A 8 -8.76 0.97 -26.76
N ASP A 9 -9.99 0.57 -27.05
CA ASP A 9 -11.16 1.47 -27.12
C ASP A 9 -11.83 1.71 -25.75
N VAL A 10 -11.03 1.75 -24.66
CA VAL A 10 -11.55 1.99 -23.30
C VAL A 10 -11.95 3.46 -23.15
N PRO A 11 -13.20 3.78 -22.81
CA PRO A 11 -13.62 5.15 -22.58
C PRO A 11 -12.96 5.69 -21.28
N LEU A 12 -11.96 6.55 -21.45
CA LEU A 12 -11.29 7.21 -20.35
C LEU A 12 -12.13 8.39 -19.86
N THR A 13 -12.91 8.17 -18.81
CA THR A 13 -13.60 9.27 -18.13
C THR A 13 -12.62 10.11 -17.34
N ARG A 14 -12.95 11.39 -17.13
CA ARG A 14 -12.14 12.31 -16.32
C ARG A 14 -11.89 11.77 -14.92
N ASP A 15 -12.94 11.24 -14.27
CA ASP A 15 -12.86 10.69 -12.92
C ASP A 15 -11.92 9.46 -12.86
N LEU A 16 -11.94 8.62 -13.91
CA LEU A 16 -11.06 7.45 -14.04
C LEU A 16 -9.59 7.87 -14.10
N ILE A 17 -9.28 8.89 -14.91
CA ILE A 17 -7.91 9.42 -15.03
C ILE A 17 -7.42 9.96 -13.70
N PHE A 18 -8.22 10.79 -13.01
CA PHE A 18 -7.82 11.32 -11.70
C PHE A 18 -7.64 10.22 -10.67
N LEU A 19 -8.51 9.19 -10.65
CA LEU A 19 -8.38 8.07 -9.72
C LEU A 19 -7.09 7.27 -9.99
N ILE A 20 -6.75 7.02 -11.26
CA ILE A 20 -5.48 6.37 -11.67
C ILE A 20 -4.28 7.20 -11.20
N VAL A 21 -4.29 8.51 -11.44
CA VAL A 21 -3.16 9.37 -11.06
C VAL A 21 -2.99 9.43 -9.53
N ILE A 22 -4.10 9.53 -8.78
CA ILE A 22 -4.07 9.48 -7.32
C ILE A 22 -3.52 8.14 -6.82
N GLY A 23 -3.96 7.01 -7.41
CA GLY A 23 -3.42 5.68 -7.09
C GLY A 23 -1.93 5.55 -7.41
N GLY A 24 -1.48 6.15 -8.51
CA GLY A 24 -0.08 6.21 -8.90
C GLY A 24 0.77 7.03 -7.94
N LEU A 25 0.32 8.24 -7.57
CA LEU A 25 0.99 9.09 -6.58
C LEU A 25 1.06 8.39 -5.21
N TYR A 26 -0.01 7.72 -4.79
CA TYR A 26 0.00 6.86 -3.60
C TYR A 26 1.09 5.79 -3.69
N SER A 27 1.11 5.03 -4.78
CA SER A 27 2.07 3.93 -4.98
C SER A 27 3.52 4.44 -4.95
N LEU A 28 3.81 5.56 -5.61
CA LEU A 28 5.13 6.18 -5.62
C LEU A 28 5.54 6.69 -4.23
N SER A 29 4.64 7.37 -3.52
CA SER A 29 4.90 7.86 -2.15
C SER A 29 5.24 6.72 -1.20
N VAL A 30 4.43 5.65 -1.23
CA VAL A 30 4.63 4.47 -0.38
C VAL A 30 5.92 3.74 -0.76
N ALA A 31 6.19 3.58 -2.05
CA ALA A 31 7.40 2.92 -2.53
C ALA A 31 8.69 3.64 -2.10
N LEU A 32 8.69 4.99 -2.12
CA LEU A 32 9.85 5.77 -1.70
C LEU A 32 10.13 5.68 -0.21
N SER A 33 9.09 5.66 0.63
CA SER A 33 9.29 5.99 2.05
C SER A 33 8.88 4.91 3.04
N ASN A 34 7.93 4.05 2.70
CA ASN A 34 7.31 3.18 3.71
C ASN A 34 8.30 2.20 4.39
N THR A 35 9.17 1.57 3.60
CA THR A 35 10.23 0.70 4.14
C THR A 35 11.20 1.50 5.01
N PHE A 36 11.54 2.70 4.59
CA PHE A 36 12.53 3.54 5.27
C PHE A 36 12.02 4.23 6.53
N VAL A 37 10.70 4.34 6.75
CA VAL A 37 10.15 4.76 8.04
C VAL A 37 10.57 3.78 9.14
N ASN A 38 10.47 2.47 8.91
CA ASN A 38 10.88 1.48 9.88
C ASN A 38 12.39 1.56 10.19
N ILE A 39 13.23 1.77 9.18
CA ILE A 39 14.68 1.95 9.36
C ILE A 39 15.00 3.26 10.08
N TYR A 40 14.29 4.32 9.76
CA TYR A 40 14.42 5.61 10.43
C TYR A 40 14.11 5.52 11.93
N LEU A 41 13.03 4.82 12.29
CA LEU A 41 12.68 4.55 13.68
C LEU A 41 13.72 3.63 14.35
N TRP A 42 14.18 2.60 13.61
CA TRP A 42 15.23 1.72 14.12
C TRP A 42 16.53 2.46 14.44
N LYS A 43 16.96 3.36 13.56
CA LYS A 43 18.19 4.15 13.79
C LYS A 43 18.13 5.03 15.04
N GLN A 44 16.93 5.40 15.47
CA GLN A 44 16.72 6.22 16.65
C GLN A 44 16.56 5.38 17.94
N SER A 45 15.86 4.22 17.87
CA SER A 45 15.54 3.42 19.05
C SER A 45 16.51 2.26 19.30
N GLY A 46 17.04 1.64 18.24
CA GLY A 46 17.77 0.38 18.31
C GLY A 46 16.93 -0.81 18.80
N SER A 47 15.60 -0.67 18.88
CA SER A 47 14.68 -1.63 19.51
C SER A 47 13.65 -2.19 18.51
N PHE A 48 13.64 -3.51 18.35
CA PHE A 48 12.60 -4.20 17.59
C PHE A 48 11.21 -4.03 18.23
N PHE A 49 11.15 -3.86 19.55
CA PHE A 49 9.89 -3.65 20.24
C PHE A 49 9.24 -2.34 19.81
N ASP A 50 9.99 -1.26 19.68
CA ASP A 50 9.48 0.06 19.30
C ASP A 50 8.92 0.04 17.89
N ILE A 51 9.63 -0.61 16.94
CA ILE A 51 9.16 -0.74 15.56
C ILE A 51 7.95 -1.67 15.50
N GLY A 52 7.97 -2.76 16.28
CA GLY A 52 6.83 -3.65 16.42
C GLY A 52 5.60 -2.93 16.98
N PHE A 53 5.79 -2.12 18.02
CA PHE A 53 4.74 -1.30 18.62
C PHE A 53 4.15 -0.30 17.61
N TYR A 54 5.00 0.44 16.89
CA TYR A 54 4.56 1.36 15.83
C TYR A 54 3.70 0.64 14.79
N ASN A 55 4.18 -0.47 14.22
CA ASN A 55 3.45 -1.23 13.21
C ASN A 55 2.15 -1.84 13.79
N LEU A 56 2.16 -2.29 15.04
CA LEU A 56 0.96 -2.79 15.73
C LEU A 56 -0.13 -1.72 15.81
N ILE A 57 0.24 -0.48 16.17
CA ILE A 57 -0.70 0.65 16.21
C ILE A 57 -1.29 0.92 14.81
N VAL A 58 -0.46 0.92 13.76
CA VAL A 58 -0.95 1.07 12.36
C VAL A 58 -2.00 0.02 12.05
N VAL A 59 -1.70 -1.25 12.33
CA VAL A 59 -2.57 -2.40 12.01
C VAL A 59 -3.85 -2.41 12.87
N ILE A 60 -3.85 -1.85 14.06
CA ILE A 60 -5.05 -1.70 14.92
C ILE A 60 -5.93 -0.57 14.38
N PHE A 61 -5.36 0.59 14.10
CA PHE A 61 -6.15 1.76 13.67
C PHE A 61 -6.70 1.61 12.24
N GLN A 62 -6.01 0.93 11.34
CA GLN A 62 -6.44 0.75 9.97
C GLN A 62 -7.81 0.06 9.86
N PRO A 63 -8.08 -1.14 10.41
CA PRO A 63 -9.39 -1.78 10.30
C PRO A 63 -10.49 -1.06 11.07
N ILE A 64 -10.19 -0.45 12.22
CA ILE A 64 -11.16 0.36 12.97
C ILE A 64 -11.62 1.53 12.09
N THR A 65 -10.67 2.23 11.48
CA THR A 65 -10.97 3.36 10.58
C THR A 65 -11.62 2.89 9.29
N PHE A 66 -11.28 1.72 8.76
CA PHE A 66 -11.94 1.14 7.59
C PHE A 66 -13.44 0.94 7.83
N ILE A 67 -13.84 0.44 9.01
CA ILE A 67 -15.25 0.29 9.38
C ILE A 67 -15.94 1.67 9.50
N LEU A 68 -15.27 2.65 10.12
CA LEU A 68 -15.76 4.01 10.25
C LEU A 68 -15.93 4.68 8.88
N ALA A 69 -14.92 4.54 8.02
CA ALA A 69 -14.91 5.00 6.64
C ALA A 69 -16.06 4.41 5.83
N GLY A 70 -16.40 3.13 6.02
CA GLY A 70 -17.55 2.49 5.40
C GLY A 70 -18.88 3.12 5.78
N LYS A 71 -19.04 3.50 7.06
CA LYS A 71 -20.22 4.24 7.52
C LYS A 71 -20.29 5.65 6.91
N MET A 72 -19.15 6.35 6.89
CA MET A 72 -19.05 7.70 6.31
C MET A 72 -19.28 7.69 4.80
N ALA A 73 -18.74 6.73 4.07
CA ALA A 73 -18.94 6.59 2.62
C ALA A 73 -20.42 6.38 2.24
N LYS A 74 -21.21 5.77 3.13
CA LYS A 74 -22.66 5.58 2.94
C LYS A 74 -23.51 6.78 3.38
N LYS A 75 -22.98 7.63 4.26
CA LYS A 75 -23.74 8.79 4.80
C LYS A 75 -23.37 10.09 4.10
N LEU A 76 -22.12 10.27 3.76
CA LEU A 76 -21.59 11.51 3.20
C LEU A 76 -21.31 11.36 1.70
N ASP A 77 -20.14 10.85 1.38
CA ASP A 77 -19.63 10.74 0.01
C ASP A 77 -18.31 9.93 -0.01
N ARG A 78 -18.13 9.08 -1.02
CA ARG A 78 -16.90 8.27 -1.14
C ARG A 78 -15.66 9.11 -1.43
N VAL A 79 -15.83 10.20 -2.21
CA VAL A 79 -14.72 11.09 -2.56
C VAL A 79 -14.26 11.90 -1.35
N ILE A 80 -15.19 12.28 -0.46
CA ILE A 80 -14.84 12.94 0.81
C ILE A 80 -14.02 11.98 1.68
N VAL A 81 -14.42 10.72 1.76
CA VAL A 81 -13.69 9.69 2.52
C VAL A 81 -12.29 9.47 1.93
N LEU A 82 -12.14 9.46 0.60
CA LEU A 82 -10.84 9.42 -0.06
C LEU A 82 -9.95 10.61 0.33
N ARG A 83 -10.51 11.82 0.34
CA ARG A 83 -9.78 13.05 0.75
C ARG A 83 -9.27 12.94 2.18
N PHE A 84 -10.10 12.48 3.12
CA PHE A 84 -9.64 12.24 4.50
C PHE A 84 -8.46 11.28 4.53
N GLY A 85 -8.53 10.17 3.78
CA GLY A 85 -7.41 9.21 3.70
C GLY A 85 -6.11 9.88 3.25
N ILE A 86 -6.15 10.60 2.13
CA ILE A 86 -4.95 11.24 1.56
C ILE A 86 -4.44 12.38 2.48
N ILE A 87 -5.35 13.16 3.10
CA ILE A 87 -4.98 14.21 4.06
C ILE A 87 -4.26 13.60 5.28
N PHE A 88 -4.78 12.52 5.88
CA PHE A 88 -4.11 11.86 6.99
C PHE A 88 -2.73 11.30 6.60
N LEU A 89 -2.58 10.76 5.38
CA LEU A 89 -1.29 10.30 4.87
C LEU A 89 -0.31 11.48 4.66
N THR A 90 -0.80 12.63 4.19
CA THR A 90 0.02 13.86 4.10
C THR A 90 0.45 14.34 5.48
N VAL A 91 -0.49 14.38 6.44
CA VAL A 91 -0.25 14.78 7.84
C VAL A 91 0.75 13.83 8.50
N PHE A 92 0.70 12.53 8.22
CA PHE A 92 1.69 11.59 8.72
C PHE A 92 3.12 12.01 8.38
N TYR A 93 3.41 12.26 7.11
CA TYR A 93 4.76 12.70 6.70
C TYR A 93 5.11 14.09 7.23
N LEU A 94 4.13 14.99 7.32
CA LEU A 94 4.33 16.29 7.96
C LEU A 94 4.76 16.13 9.42
N VAL A 95 4.07 15.27 10.18
CA VAL A 95 4.42 15.01 11.60
C VAL A 95 5.79 14.34 11.70
N VAL A 96 6.11 13.34 10.86
CA VAL A 96 7.45 12.73 10.82
C VAL A 96 8.54 13.77 10.61
N LEU A 97 8.32 14.73 9.68
CA LEU A 97 9.26 15.81 9.38
C LEU A 97 9.37 16.84 10.52
N LEU A 98 8.31 17.04 11.29
CA LEU A 98 8.30 17.95 12.44
C LEU A 98 8.99 17.35 13.67
N VAL A 99 8.69 16.08 13.98
CA VAL A 99 9.27 15.40 15.17
C VAL A 99 10.73 14.99 14.96
N ARG A 100 11.17 14.83 13.70
CA ARG A 100 12.56 14.52 13.33
C ARG A 100 13.16 13.40 14.21
N GLU A 101 14.24 13.71 14.90
CA GLU A 101 15.02 12.74 15.71
C GLU A 101 14.30 12.29 17.00
N SER A 102 13.18 12.91 17.38
CA SER A 102 12.32 12.47 18.48
C SER A 102 11.14 11.59 18.04
N ALA A 103 11.17 11.02 16.83
CA ALA A 103 10.08 10.23 16.28
C ALA A 103 9.74 9.00 17.16
N VAL A 104 10.71 8.44 17.87
CA VAL A 104 10.52 7.32 18.79
C VAL A 104 9.64 7.69 19.98
N GLU A 105 9.68 8.92 20.45
CA GLU A 105 8.81 9.39 21.53
C GLU A 105 7.34 9.52 21.10
N HIS A 106 7.08 9.48 19.77
CA HIS A 106 5.77 9.70 19.17
C HIS A 106 5.24 8.49 18.40
N LEU A 107 5.73 7.28 18.66
CA LEU A 107 5.37 6.05 17.95
C LEU A 107 3.86 5.81 17.87
N PHE A 108 3.15 6.01 18.99
CA PHE A 108 1.70 5.86 19.04
C PHE A 108 1.00 6.84 18.09
N LEU A 109 1.38 8.12 18.14
CA LEU A 109 0.80 9.17 17.29
C LEU A 109 1.05 8.88 15.81
N LEU A 110 2.30 8.57 15.47
CA LEU A 110 2.70 8.24 14.09
C LEU A 110 1.95 7.02 13.57
N GLY A 111 1.90 5.94 14.35
CA GLY A 111 1.18 4.72 13.98
C GLY A 111 -0.32 4.96 13.82
N ALA A 112 -0.93 5.71 14.73
CA ALA A 112 -2.35 6.05 14.68
C ALA A 112 -2.70 6.88 13.43
N ILE A 113 -1.95 7.95 13.14
CA ILE A 113 -2.18 8.80 11.96
C ILE A 113 -2.07 7.99 10.67
N LEU A 114 -1.02 7.16 10.54
CA LEU A 114 -0.81 6.32 9.36
C LEU A 114 -1.93 5.29 9.20
N GLY A 115 -2.30 4.59 10.28
CA GLY A 115 -3.37 3.60 10.27
C GLY A 115 -4.74 4.21 9.91
N ILE A 116 -5.05 5.40 10.44
CA ILE A 116 -6.25 6.17 10.08
C ILE A 116 -6.22 6.52 8.60
N GLY A 117 -5.10 7.03 8.10
CA GLY A 117 -4.92 7.37 6.69
C GLY A 117 -5.18 6.17 5.77
N TYR A 118 -4.56 5.03 6.07
CA TYR A 118 -4.78 3.79 5.31
C TYR A 118 -6.22 3.30 5.35
N GLY A 119 -6.87 3.35 6.52
CA GLY A 119 -8.26 2.91 6.65
C GLY A 119 -9.23 3.70 5.78
N PHE A 120 -9.13 5.04 5.79
CA PHE A 120 -9.93 5.91 4.93
C PHE A 120 -9.59 5.74 3.45
N TYR A 121 -8.29 5.76 3.12
CA TYR A 121 -7.83 5.68 1.73
C TYR A 121 -8.28 4.37 1.06
N TRP A 122 -7.94 3.22 1.63
CA TRP A 122 -8.19 1.93 1.01
C TRP A 122 -9.67 1.61 0.88
N LEU A 123 -10.52 1.98 1.87
CA LEU A 123 -11.95 1.81 1.70
C LEU A 123 -12.46 2.63 0.53
N ALA A 124 -12.18 3.93 0.52
CA ALA A 124 -12.72 4.84 -0.47
C ALA A 124 -12.18 4.53 -1.87
N PHE A 125 -10.87 4.25 -1.99
CA PHE A 125 -10.24 3.93 -3.26
C PHE A 125 -10.83 2.66 -3.89
N ASN A 126 -11.00 1.60 -3.10
CA ASN A 126 -11.61 0.36 -3.59
C ASN A 126 -13.06 0.57 -4.02
N VAL A 127 -13.87 1.29 -3.22
CA VAL A 127 -15.28 1.56 -3.59
C VAL A 127 -15.37 2.42 -4.85
N LEU A 128 -14.56 3.49 -4.96
CA LEU A 128 -14.52 4.35 -6.14
C LEU A 128 -14.03 3.60 -7.37
N THR A 129 -13.07 2.70 -7.24
CA THR A 129 -12.64 1.83 -8.33
C THR A 129 -13.83 1.05 -8.90
N PHE A 130 -14.64 0.42 -8.05
CA PHE A 130 -15.82 -0.31 -8.51
C PHE A 130 -16.92 0.58 -9.11
N GLU A 131 -17.05 1.82 -8.64
CA GLU A 131 -18.09 2.74 -9.11
C GLU A 131 -17.69 3.54 -10.36
N ILE A 132 -16.40 3.76 -10.57
CA ILE A 132 -15.86 4.53 -11.72
C ILE A 132 -15.50 3.60 -12.88
N THR A 133 -15.16 2.33 -12.58
CA THR A 133 -14.84 1.35 -13.59
C THR A 133 -16.04 0.48 -13.91
N GLU A 134 -16.25 0.23 -15.22
CA GLU A 134 -17.14 -0.80 -15.72
C GLU A 134 -16.37 -2.13 -15.90
N PRO A 135 -17.05 -3.28 -16.00
CA PRO A 135 -16.37 -4.57 -16.21
C PRO A 135 -15.35 -4.55 -17.35
N GLU A 136 -15.66 -3.83 -18.43
CA GLU A 136 -14.87 -3.75 -19.66
C GLU A 136 -13.56 -2.98 -19.48
N ASN A 137 -13.51 -1.98 -18.59
CA ASN A 137 -12.33 -1.14 -18.37
C ASN A 137 -11.63 -1.40 -17.03
N ARG A 138 -12.19 -2.26 -16.17
CA ARG A 138 -11.64 -2.57 -14.84
C ARG A 138 -10.32 -3.31 -14.92
N ASP A 139 -10.17 -4.22 -15.85
CA ASP A 139 -8.91 -4.96 -16.05
C ASP A 139 -7.80 -4.01 -16.52
N PHE A 140 -8.14 -3.05 -17.39
CA PHE A 140 -7.22 -1.99 -17.80
C PHE A 140 -6.80 -1.12 -16.59
N PHE A 141 -7.75 -0.67 -15.77
CA PHE A 141 -7.48 0.14 -14.59
C PHE A 141 -6.55 -0.59 -13.61
N ASN A 142 -6.87 -1.84 -13.28
CA ASN A 142 -6.06 -2.66 -12.37
C ASN A 142 -4.67 -2.96 -12.96
N GLY A 143 -4.59 -3.24 -14.25
CA GLY A 143 -3.33 -3.48 -14.95
C GLY A 143 -2.42 -2.25 -14.94
N PHE A 144 -2.98 -1.08 -15.20
CA PHE A 144 -2.23 0.17 -15.20
C PHE A 144 -1.73 0.54 -13.79
N LEU A 145 -2.58 0.41 -12.76
CA LEU A 145 -2.16 0.58 -11.37
C LEU A 145 -1.09 -0.44 -10.97
N GLY A 146 -1.23 -1.69 -11.41
CA GLY A 146 -0.23 -2.73 -11.20
C GLY A 146 1.13 -2.36 -11.80
N ILE A 147 1.15 -1.83 -13.03
CA ILE A 147 2.38 -1.33 -13.67
C ILE A 147 2.98 -0.18 -12.85
N MET A 148 2.18 0.83 -12.49
CA MET A 148 2.67 1.96 -11.69
C MET A 148 3.22 1.51 -10.33
N SER A 149 2.53 0.58 -9.67
CA SER A 149 2.98 0.01 -8.39
C SER A 149 4.27 -0.79 -8.55
N SER A 150 4.41 -1.60 -9.61
CA SER A 150 5.61 -2.40 -9.88
C SER A 150 6.81 -1.52 -10.22
N VAL A 151 6.62 -0.54 -11.11
CA VAL A 151 7.68 0.42 -11.47
C VAL A 151 8.07 1.27 -10.26
N GLY A 152 7.09 1.76 -9.50
CA GLY A 152 7.34 2.47 -8.25
C GLY A 152 8.09 1.61 -7.23
N GLY A 153 7.68 0.35 -7.06
CA GLY A 153 8.32 -0.62 -6.16
C GLY A 153 9.75 -1.03 -6.57
N MET A 154 10.08 -0.93 -7.87
CA MET A 154 11.45 -1.13 -8.34
C MET A 154 12.31 0.11 -8.12
N ILE A 155 11.84 1.27 -8.59
CA ILE A 155 12.63 2.50 -8.62
C ILE A 155 12.63 3.20 -7.25
N GLY A 156 11.49 3.24 -6.57
CA GLY A 156 11.31 3.99 -5.31
C GLY A 156 12.31 3.60 -4.22
N PRO A 157 12.35 2.34 -3.78
CA PRO A 157 13.27 1.91 -2.72
C PRO A 157 14.74 2.06 -3.10
N PHE A 158 15.09 1.82 -4.37
CA PHE A 158 16.46 1.99 -4.85
C PHE A 158 16.90 3.47 -4.81
N LEU A 159 16.07 4.38 -5.34
CA LEU A 159 16.35 5.82 -5.29
C LEU A 159 16.41 6.33 -3.84
N ALA A 160 15.47 5.89 -3.00
CA ALA A 160 15.47 6.28 -1.60
C ALA A 160 16.72 5.78 -0.86
N GLY A 161 17.11 4.52 -1.03
CA GLY A 161 18.34 3.98 -0.47
C GLY A 161 19.58 4.71 -0.97
N TYR A 162 19.65 5.03 -2.27
CA TYR A 162 20.73 5.81 -2.85
C TYR A 162 20.82 7.22 -2.23
N ILE A 163 19.70 7.95 -2.15
CA ILE A 163 19.67 9.30 -1.56
C ILE A 163 20.10 9.26 -0.09
N ILE A 164 19.56 8.32 0.69
CA ILE A 164 19.88 8.22 2.12
C ILE A 164 21.38 7.93 2.32
N THR A 165 21.94 6.99 1.58
CA THR A 165 23.34 6.56 1.73
C THR A 165 24.32 7.67 1.35
N HIS A 166 23.99 8.54 0.39
CA HIS A 166 24.86 9.62 -0.06
C HIS A 166 24.67 10.96 0.68
N MET A 167 23.75 10.99 1.67
CA MET A 167 23.50 12.16 2.50
C MET A 167 23.89 11.91 3.96
N THR A 168 24.43 12.93 4.62
CA THR A 168 24.89 12.81 6.01
C THR A 168 23.74 12.81 7.01
N GLY A 169 23.81 11.96 8.04
CA GLY A 169 22.84 11.90 9.11
C GLY A 169 21.43 11.54 8.64
N TYR A 170 20.44 12.28 9.10
CA TYR A 170 19.02 12.07 8.74
C TYR A 170 18.55 12.90 7.54
N LYS A 171 19.43 13.64 6.86
CA LYS A 171 19.05 14.52 5.73
C LYS A 171 18.41 13.74 4.58
N GLY A 172 18.93 12.56 4.24
CA GLY A 172 18.37 11.70 3.20
C GLY A 172 16.93 11.26 3.50
N TYR A 173 16.66 10.90 4.75
CA TYR A 173 15.29 10.57 5.20
C TYR A 173 14.36 11.79 5.09
N THR A 174 14.85 12.99 5.48
CA THR A 174 14.08 14.23 5.33
C THR A 174 13.70 14.47 3.86
N VAL A 175 14.62 14.26 2.92
CA VAL A 175 14.36 14.42 1.49
C VAL A 175 13.29 13.45 1.01
N ILE A 176 13.42 12.14 1.27
CA ILE A 176 12.46 11.15 0.78
C ILE A 176 11.08 11.33 1.40
N PHE A 177 10.99 11.67 2.69
CA PHE A 177 9.72 11.94 3.38
C PHE A 177 9.07 13.23 2.86
N SER A 178 9.86 14.26 2.54
CA SER A 178 9.35 15.50 1.92
C SER A 178 8.78 15.24 0.52
N VAL A 179 9.47 14.45 -0.32
CA VAL A 179 8.99 14.07 -1.65
C VAL A 179 7.68 13.26 -1.53
N SER A 180 7.61 12.30 -0.60
CA SER A 180 6.40 11.53 -0.36
C SER A 180 5.24 12.40 0.12
N MET A 181 5.50 13.36 1.01
CA MET A 181 4.51 14.34 1.46
C MET A 181 3.99 15.20 0.29
N ILE A 182 4.88 15.65 -0.60
CA ILE A 182 4.49 16.43 -1.80
C ILE A 182 3.58 15.61 -2.71
N PHE A 183 3.90 14.33 -2.96
CA PHE A 183 3.05 13.46 -3.78
C PHE A 183 1.68 13.25 -3.15
N PHE A 184 1.58 13.06 -1.84
CA PHE A 184 0.29 12.98 -1.16
C PHE A 184 -0.46 14.32 -1.20
N ALA A 185 0.22 15.45 -1.01
CA ALA A 185 -0.39 16.78 -1.12
C ALA A 185 -0.96 17.02 -2.53
N LEU A 186 -0.22 16.65 -3.57
CA LEU A 186 -0.71 16.68 -4.96
C LEU A 186 -1.93 15.78 -5.14
N ALA A 187 -1.93 14.57 -4.55
CA ALA A 187 -3.09 13.69 -4.59
C ALA A 187 -4.31 14.30 -3.88
N VAL A 188 -4.12 15.06 -2.77
CA VAL A 188 -5.20 15.83 -2.14
C VAL A 188 -5.78 16.83 -3.14
N VAL A 189 -4.94 17.64 -3.79
CA VAL A 189 -5.39 18.63 -4.78
C VAL A 189 -6.15 17.95 -5.92
N LEU A 190 -5.61 16.87 -6.49
CA LEU A 190 -6.26 16.12 -7.56
C LEU A 190 -7.60 15.51 -7.15
N SER A 191 -7.75 15.13 -5.89
CA SER A 191 -9.01 14.57 -5.38
C SER A 191 -10.18 15.55 -5.45
N PHE A 192 -9.93 16.87 -5.49
CA PHE A 192 -10.98 17.87 -5.66
C PHE A 192 -11.57 17.92 -7.08
N PHE A 193 -10.87 17.38 -8.06
CA PHE A 193 -11.34 17.31 -9.45
C PHE A 193 -12.21 16.07 -9.72
N ILE A 194 -12.25 15.08 -8.82
CA ILE A 194 -13.18 13.95 -8.91
C ILE A 194 -14.57 14.44 -8.52
N LYS A 195 -15.59 14.12 -9.36
CA LYS A 195 -16.98 14.44 -9.09
C LYS A 195 -17.46 13.72 -7.83
N ARG A 196 -18.15 14.48 -6.96
CA ARG A 196 -18.76 13.92 -5.75
C ARG A 196 -19.80 12.86 -6.12
N ARG A 197 -19.82 11.79 -5.33
CA ARG A 197 -20.73 10.65 -5.51
C ARG A 197 -21.48 10.39 -4.19
N PRO A 198 -22.55 11.16 -3.92
CA PRO A 198 -23.33 10.98 -2.71
C PRO A 198 -23.90 9.58 -2.66
N ALA A 199 -23.88 9.00 -1.48
CA ALA A 199 -24.33 7.65 -1.25
C ALA A 199 -25.62 7.66 -0.44
N HIS A 200 -26.60 6.88 -0.91
CA HIS A 200 -27.79 6.59 -0.14
C HIS A 200 -27.76 5.12 0.25
N GLY A 201 -27.79 4.84 1.56
CA GLY A 201 -27.84 3.47 2.03
C GLY A 201 -27.37 3.29 3.49
N ARG A 202 -27.73 2.15 4.06
CA ARG A 202 -27.32 1.78 5.42
C ARG A 202 -26.10 0.87 5.36
N PHE A 203 -25.15 1.10 6.27
CA PHE A 203 -23.99 0.23 6.44
C PHE A 203 -24.33 -0.86 7.46
N HIS A 204 -24.43 -2.10 7.00
CA HIS A 204 -24.84 -3.25 7.81
C HIS A 204 -23.66 -4.11 8.26
N PHE A 205 -22.80 -3.60 9.15
CA PHE A 205 -21.62 -4.33 9.64
C PHE A 205 -21.95 -5.71 10.26
N ARG A 206 -23.04 -5.77 11.05
CA ARG A 206 -23.49 -7.05 11.66
C ARG A 206 -23.84 -8.12 10.61
N ARG A 207 -24.41 -7.71 9.47
CA ARG A 207 -24.73 -8.61 8.38
C ARG A 207 -23.47 -9.20 7.74
N ILE A 208 -22.44 -8.39 7.53
CA ILE A 208 -21.14 -8.84 6.98
C ILE A 208 -20.52 -9.93 7.87
N ILE A 209 -20.54 -9.72 9.21
CA ILE A 209 -20.03 -10.73 10.16
C ILE A 209 -20.88 -12.01 10.14
N LYS A 210 -22.21 -11.87 10.02
CA LYS A 210 -23.13 -13.03 9.96
C LYS A 210 -22.91 -13.85 8.69
N GLU A 211 -22.72 -13.23 7.55
CA GLU A 211 -22.45 -13.91 6.27
C GLU A 211 -21.21 -14.80 6.34
N ARG A 212 -20.16 -14.42 7.07
CA ARG A 212 -18.99 -15.26 7.30
C ARG A 212 -19.32 -16.59 7.96
N LYS A 213 -20.33 -16.61 8.86
CA LYS A 213 -20.75 -17.83 9.56
C LYS A 213 -21.62 -18.72 8.69
N LEU A 214 -22.35 -18.17 7.73
CA LEU A 214 -23.31 -18.86 6.89
C LEU A 214 -22.73 -19.35 5.56
N ASN A 215 -21.62 -18.76 5.10
CA ASN A 215 -21.02 -19.04 3.80
C ASN A 215 -19.61 -19.61 3.95
N ASP A 216 -19.44 -20.89 3.61
CA ASP A 216 -18.15 -21.58 3.69
C ASP A 216 -17.08 -21.00 2.78
N HIS A 217 -17.44 -20.51 1.59
CA HIS A 217 -16.49 -19.84 0.70
C HIS A 217 -15.95 -18.56 1.33
N TRP A 218 -16.82 -17.76 1.93
CA TRP A 218 -16.44 -16.56 2.64
C TRP A 218 -15.53 -16.84 3.82
N ARG A 219 -15.81 -17.93 4.56
CA ARG A 219 -14.97 -18.37 5.68
C ARG A 219 -13.57 -18.78 5.22
N ARG A 220 -13.46 -19.55 4.12
CA ARG A 220 -12.16 -19.96 3.54
C ARG A 220 -11.35 -18.78 3.06
N ILE A 221 -11.98 -17.82 2.36
CA ILE A 221 -11.33 -16.57 1.91
C ILE A 221 -10.82 -15.78 3.12
N THR A 222 -11.60 -15.67 4.19
CA THR A 222 -11.19 -14.96 5.41
C THR A 222 -9.95 -15.61 6.04
N TRP A 223 -9.89 -16.94 6.13
CA TRP A 223 -8.69 -17.62 6.64
C TRP A 223 -7.48 -17.46 5.74
N ALA A 224 -7.66 -17.52 4.43
CA ALA A 224 -6.57 -17.24 3.48
C ALA A 224 -5.99 -15.83 3.68
N HIS A 225 -6.84 -14.82 3.90
CA HIS A 225 -6.39 -13.46 4.21
C HIS A 225 -5.68 -13.35 5.56
N VAL A 226 -6.09 -14.11 6.59
CA VAL A 226 -5.36 -14.15 7.87
C VAL A 226 -3.95 -14.70 7.68
N CYS A 227 -3.80 -15.82 6.96
CA CYS A 227 -2.49 -16.39 6.66
C CYS A 227 -1.63 -15.44 5.80
N GLN A 228 -2.22 -14.79 4.80
CA GLN A 228 -1.55 -13.79 3.98
C GLN A 228 -1.09 -12.60 4.82
N GLY A 229 -1.94 -12.07 5.70
CA GLY A 229 -1.59 -10.97 6.59
C GLY A 229 -0.42 -11.30 7.52
N TRP A 230 -0.37 -12.52 8.01
CA TRP A 230 0.75 -12.99 8.84
C TRP A 230 2.07 -12.96 8.06
N ARG A 231 2.07 -13.52 6.84
CA ARG A 231 3.23 -13.45 5.95
C ARG A 231 3.63 -12.01 5.62
N GLU A 232 2.66 -11.19 5.19
CA GLU A 232 2.92 -9.79 4.80
C GLU A 232 3.56 -9.00 5.96
N GLY A 233 3.04 -9.14 7.18
CA GLY A 233 3.60 -8.47 8.36
C GLY A 233 5.06 -8.85 8.61
N THR A 234 5.41 -10.14 8.47
CA THR A 234 6.79 -10.60 8.62
C THR A 234 7.71 -10.01 7.56
N PHE A 235 7.33 -10.09 6.29
CA PHE A 235 8.17 -9.60 5.19
C PHE A 235 8.27 -8.07 5.16
N PHE A 236 7.22 -7.39 5.54
CA PHE A 236 7.16 -5.95 5.46
C PHE A 236 8.09 -5.25 6.45
N PHE A 237 8.14 -5.75 7.68
CA PHE A 237 8.92 -5.07 8.73
C PHE A 237 10.11 -5.88 9.21
N VAL A 238 9.96 -7.18 9.53
CA VAL A 238 11.05 -8.00 10.09
C VAL A 238 12.17 -8.20 9.07
N VAL A 239 11.84 -8.64 7.86
CA VAL A 239 12.83 -8.89 6.81
C VAL A 239 13.52 -7.60 6.39
N SER A 240 12.80 -6.49 6.27
CA SER A 240 13.39 -5.20 5.89
C SER A 240 14.41 -4.71 6.91
N VAL A 241 14.09 -4.79 8.21
CA VAL A 241 15.02 -4.41 9.28
C VAL A 241 16.20 -5.38 9.33
N PHE A 242 15.96 -6.69 9.15
CA PHE A 242 17.02 -7.70 9.14
C PHE A 242 18.03 -7.48 8.01
N ILE A 243 17.56 -7.18 6.79
CA ILE A 243 18.45 -6.86 5.65
C ILE A 243 19.30 -5.63 5.97
N PHE A 244 18.67 -4.58 6.54
CA PHE A 244 19.42 -3.38 6.94
C PHE A 244 20.48 -3.70 8.01
N LEU A 245 20.15 -4.48 9.02
CA LEU A 245 21.10 -4.86 10.08
C LEU A 245 22.26 -5.72 9.58
N SER A 246 21.97 -6.64 8.66
CA SER A 246 22.98 -7.53 8.09
C SER A 246 23.95 -6.81 7.15
N THR A 247 23.49 -5.74 6.48
CA THR A 247 24.30 -5.04 5.46
C THR A 247 24.81 -3.68 5.94
N GLY A 248 24.19 -3.09 6.95
CA GLY A 248 24.47 -1.73 7.42
C GLY A 248 24.20 -0.64 6.39
N SER A 249 23.45 -0.94 5.31
CA SER A 249 23.32 -0.05 4.16
C SER A 249 21.88 0.06 3.68
N GLU A 250 21.38 1.30 3.62
CA GLU A 250 20.08 1.62 3.04
C GLU A 250 20.06 1.35 1.52
N LEU A 251 21.21 1.51 0.85
CA LEU A 251 21.32 1.19 -0.58
C LEU A 251 21.13 -0.31 -0.84
N SER A 252 21.67 -1.17 0.02
CA SER A 252 21.46 -2.62 -0.06
C SER A 252 19.97 -2.98 0.11
N LEU A 253 19.30 -2.35 1.08
CA LEU A 253 17.86 -2.52 1.28
C LEU A 253 17.06 -2.03 0.06
N GLY A 254 17.44 -0.88 -0.49
CA GLY A 254 16.82 -0.35 -1.72
C GLY A 254 17.04 -1.26 -2.92
N SER A 255 18.24 -1.84 -3.08
CA SER A 255 18.57 -2.80 -4.13
C SER A 255 17.78 -4.09 -4.00
N TYR A 256 17.60 -4.59 -2.77
CA TYR A 256 16.69 -5.70 -2.51
C TYR A 256 15.26 -5.40 -2.96
N GLY A 257 14.74 -4.22 -2.65
CA GLY A 257 13.41 -3.78 -3.10
C GLY A 257 13.27 -3.77 -4.62
N LEU A 258 14.32 -3.29 -5.33
CA LEU A 258 14.37 -3.30 -6.79
C LEU A 258 14.32 -4.73 -7.35
N ILE A 259 15.16 -5.64 -6.84
CA ILE A 259 15.21 -7.03 -7.28
C ILE A 259 13.89 -7.74 -6.98
N ASN A 260 13.37 -7.61 -5.77
CA ASN A 260 12.11 -8.23 -5.34
C ASN A 260 10.93 -7.79 -6.23
N SER A 261 10.80 -6.48 -6.48
CA SER A 261 9.75 -5.94 -7.34
C SER A 261 9.96 -6.32 -8.81
N GLY A 262 11.21 -6.41 -9.28
CA GLY A 262 11.55 -6.87 -10.62
C GLY A 262 11.17 -8.33 -10.85
N VAL A 263 11.50 -9.21 -9.91
CA VAL A 263 11.07 -10.63 -9.93
C VAL A 263 9.55 -10.72 -9.90
N GLY A 264 8.89 -9.93 -9.04
CA GLY A 264 7.44 -9.84 -8.97
C GLY A 264 6.82 -9.43 -10.32
N PHE A 265 7.37 -8.40 -10.97
CA PHE A 265 6.93 -7.94 -12.30
C PHE A 265 7.00 -9.06 -13.34
N VAL A 266 8.14 -9.76 -13.43
CA VAL A 266 8.33 -10.90 -14.35
C VAL A 266 7.34 -12.01 -14.03
N ALA A 267 7.17 -12.36 -12.76
CA ALA A 267 6.24 -13.39 -12.33
C ALA A 267 4.77 -13.02 -12.69
N TYR A 268 4.35 -11.78 -12.46
CA TYR A 268 3.02 -11.30 -12.87
C TYR A 268 2.84 -11.31 -14.39
N PHE A 269 3.86 -10.91 -15.14
CA PHE A 269 3.82 -10.96 -16.61
C PHE A 269 3.63 -12.39 -17.10
N ILE A 270 4.42 -13.34 -16.60
CA ILE A 270 4.30 -14.77 -16.95
C ILE A 270 2.91 -15.30 -16.55
N ALA A 271 2.48 -15.00 -15.32
CA ALA A 271 1.18 -15.45 -14.83
C ALA A 271 0.03 -14.94 -15.71
N SER A 272 0.04 -13.65 -16.07
CA SER A 272 -1.03 -13.04 -16.89
C SER A 272 -1.09 -13.62 -18.30
N ARG A 273 0.06 -14.03 -18.88
CA ARG A 273 0.15 -14.51 -20.26
C ARG A 273 -0.13 -16.00 -20.39
N PHE A 274 0.31 -16.80 -19.45
CA PHE A 274 0.33 -18.27 -19.57
C PHE A 274 -0.70 -18.99 -18.71
N ILE A 275 -1.25 -18.35 -17.65
CA ILE A 275 -2.21 -19.00 -16.77
C ILE A 275 -3.61 -18.90 -17.32
N LYS A 276 -4.18 -20.05 -17.78
CA LYS A 276 -5.58 -20.17 -18.16
C LYS A 276 -6.47 -20.40 -16.95
N LYS A 277 -7.77 -20.10 -17.06
CA LYS A 277 -8.74 -20.29 -15.96
C LYS A 277 -8.70 -21.71 -15.36
N LYS A 278 -8.51 -22.74 -16.19
CA LYS A 278 -8.44 -24.16 -15.78
C LYS A 278 -7.19 -24.49 -14.93
N ASP A 279 -6.10 -23.75 -15.12
CA ASP A 279 -4.82 -24.02 -14.46
C ASP A 279 -4.61 -23.18 -13.19
N ARG A 280 -5.54 -22.25 -12.89
CA ARG A 280 -5.43 -21.30 -11.78
C ARG A 280 -5.16 -21.98 -10.44
N ASN A 281 -5.86 -23.07 -10.13
CA ASN A 281 -5.68 -23.79 -8.85
C ASN A 281 -4.28 -24.42 -8.72
N ARG A 282 -3.72 -24.94 -9.82
CA ARG A 282 -2.36 -25.48 -9.84
C ARG A 282 -1.32 -24.41 -9.59
N PHE A 283 -1.47 -23.24 -10.24
CA PHE A 283 -0.55 -22.12 -10.03
C PHE A 283 -0.63 -21.53 -8.61
N ILE A 284 -1.82 -21.46 -8.02
CA ILE A 284 -1.99 -21.08 -6.61
C ILE A 284 -1.24 -22.06 -5.69
N LEU A 285 -1.36 -23.37 -5.95
CA LEU A 285 -0.67 -24.40 -5.18
C LEU A 285 0.86 -24.29 -5.34
N ILE A 286 1.35 -24.15 -6.58
CA ILE A 286 2.80 -23.99 -6.87
C ILE A 286 3.33 -22.73 -6.17
N GLY A 287 2.61 -21.60 -6.25
CA GLY A 287 2.99 -20.37 -5.56
C GLY A 287 3.02 -20.54 -4.04
N GLY A 288 2.02 -21.24 -3.48
CA GLY A 288 1.97 -21.56 -2.05
C GLY A 288 3.14 -22.44 -1.60
N CYS A 289 3.46 -23.49 -2.37
CA CYS A 289 4.61 -24.34 -2.10
C CYS A 289 5.95 -23.58 -2.22
N GLY A 290 6.08 -22.70 -3.23
CA GLY A 290 7.25 -21.85 -3.38
C GLY A 290 7.44 -20.89 -2.20
N LEU A 291 6.36 -20.26 -1.73
CA LEU A 291 6.39 -19.41 -0.52
C LEU A 291 6.75 -20.23 0.72
N PHE A 292 6.22 -21.43 0.88
CA PHE A 292 6.58 -22.32 1.98
C PHE A 292 8.06 -22.67 1.94
N ALA A 293 8.58 -23.07 0.78
CA ALA A 293 10.00 -23.38 0.61
C ALA A 293 10.91 -22.17 0.89
N SER A 294 10.49 -20.94 0.50
CA SER A 294 11.28 -19.74 0.72
C SER A 294 11.45 -19.38 2.21
N VAL A 295 10.50 -19.79 3.07
CA VAL A 295 10.62 -19.56 4.53
C VAL A 295 11.79 -20.38 5.11
N PHE A 296 12.03 -21.59 4.61
CA PHE A 296 13.16 -22.41 5.04
C PHE A 296 14.52 -21.78 4.68
N LEU A 297 14.58 -21.08 3.54
CA LEU A 297 15.81 -20.38 3.12
C LEU A 297 16.13 -19.15 4.01
N LEU A 298 15.20 -18.67 4.81
CA LEU A 298 15.42 -17.59 5.78
C LEU A 298 15.98 -18.11 7.12
N ILE A 299 15.94 -19.43 7.34
CA ILE A 299 16.41 -20.05 8.60
C ILE A 299 17.90 -20.42 8.49
N PHE A 300 18.39 -20.59 7.29
CA PHE A 300 19.79 -20.92 6.97
C PHE A 300 20.51 -19.74 6.32
#